data_871535fb1f3fc766ccf50915cd3c8745
#
_entry.id   871535fb1f3fc766ccf50915cd3c8745
#
_cell.length_a   1.000
_cell.length_b   1.000
_cell.length_c   1.000
_cell.angle_alpha   90.00
_cell.angle_beta   90.00
_cell.angle_gamma   90.00
#
_symmetry.space_group_name_H-M   'P 1'
#
loop_
_entity.id
_entity.type
_entity.pdbx_description
1 polymer ?
#
loop_
_entity_poly.entity_id
_entity_poly.type
_entity_poly.pdbx_seq_one_letter_code
_entity_poly.pdbx_strand_id
1 'polypeptide(L)'
;MQFKRFLVLTLVLAVLLAGCVAPPPQTPAEQPTAAPAGSETPAAETPAAAAGTSLILATTTSTQDSGLLEAILPDFEAASGVKVDVVAVGTGAALKLGEDCNADVVLVHARSREDAYMNDGFGTRREDVMYNDFVVVGPPADPAGISGMTSASDAFTQIAADAAPFISRGDDSGTHTKELSVWEAAGIEPQGDWYISAGQGMGAVLSMADEQQAYTLSDRATYLARTLEGTDLVIEVEGDPILFNPYGVMDVNPERCPQAKNDLAMQFIDWLVSVPTQEMIAGFGQQEFGQSLFTPDSAAWNEAHP
;
A
#
# COMPACT_ATOMS: atom_id res chain seq x y z
N MET A 1 45.42 6.75 45.33
CA MET A 1 46.51 7.13 44.45
C MET A 1 45.92 7.42 43.10
N GLN A 2 45.58 8.64 42.85
CA GLN A 2 46.03 9.67 41.89
C GLN A 2 46.54 9.11 40.56
N PHE A 3 45.86 9.49 39.45
CA PHE A 3 46.39 10.46 38.50
C PHE A 3 45.30 10.95 37.54
N LYS A 4 45.01 12.26 37.59
CA LYS A 4 44.32 13.10 36.63
C LYS A 4 45.24 13.30 35.41
N ARG A 5 44.68 13.29 34.19
CA ARG A 5 45.25 14.08 33.08
C ARG A 5 44.14 14.75 32.28
N PHE A 6 44.12 16.09 32.40
CA PHE A 6 43.47 17.07 31.53
C PHE A 6 44.04 17.01 30.13
N LEU A 7 43.20 17.12 29.10
CA LEU A 7 43.62 17.58 27.79
C LEU A 7 42.73 18.74 27.32
N VAL A 8 43.44 19.84 27.07
CA VAL A 8 42.97 21.17 26.71
C VAL A 8 42.49 21.17 25.26
N LEU A 9 41.26 21.63 25.00
CA LEU A 9 40.70 21.86 23.67
C LEU A 9 41.02 23.29 23.23
N THR A 10 41.87 23.43 22.20
CA THR A 10 42.23 24.73 21.59
C THR A 10 41.21 25.06 20.50
N LEU A 11 40.47 26.15 20.69
CA LEU A 11 39.51 26.71 19.75
C LEU A 11 40.26 27.62 18.76
N VAL A 12 40.26 27.28 17.47
CA VAL A 12 40.77 28.14 16.40
C VAL A 12 39.58 28.83 15.73
N LEU A 13 39.48 30.11 15.90
CA LEU A 13 38.50 31.03 15.32
C LEU A 13 39.04 31.52 13.96
N ALA A 14 38.52 31.05 12.84
CA ALA A 14 38.80 31.57 11.50
C ALA A 14 37.73 32.62 11.11
N VAL A 15 38.13 33.87 11.06
CA VAL A 15 37.33 34.99 10.55
C VAL A 15 37.48 35.03 9.02
N LEU A 16 36.42 34.80 8.28
CA LEU A 16 36.35 35.01 6.83
C LEU A 16 35.71 36.35 6.53
N LEU A 17 36.52 37.27 5.99
CA LEU A 17 36.12 38.57 5.47
C LEU A 17 35.34 38.34 4.15
N ALA A 18 34.07 38.70 4.13
CA ALA A 18 33.25 38.78 2.90
C ALA A 18 33.50 40.10 2.20
N GLY A 19 34.21 40.04 1.05
CA GLY A 19 34.38 41.18 0.16
C GLY A 19 33.14 41.33 -0.73
N CYS A 20 32.46 42.48 -0.66
CA CYS A 20 31.40 42.88 -1.61
C CYS A 20 32.02 43.23 -2.96
N VAL A 21 31.73 42.47 -4.01
CA VAL A 21 32.00 42.84 -5.40
C VAL A 21 30.70 43.37 -6.01
N ALA A 22 30.68 44.63 -6.43
CA ALA A 22 29.58 45.27 -7.12
C ALA A 22 29.54 44.81 -8.59
N PRO A 23 28.35 44.61 -9.21
CA PRO A 23 28.26 44.31 -10.63
C PRO A 23 28.50 45.53 -11.52
N PRO A 24 29.03 45.33 -12.77
CA PRO A 24 29.31 46.43 -13.67
C PRO A 24 28.00 47.02 -14.26
N PRO A 25 28.04 48.32 -14.69
CA PRO A 25 26.87 49.00 -15.26
C PRO A 25 26.47 48.44 -16.61
N GLN A 26 25.15 48.17 -16.78
CA GLN A 26 24.56 47.74 -18.05
C GLN A 26 24.35 48.96 -18.95
N THR A 27 24.83 48.86 -20.21
CA THR A 27 24.59 49.78 -21.29
C THR A 27 23.16 49.63 -21.82
N PRO A 28 22.43 50.72 -22.15
CA PRO A 28 21.09 50.63 -22.68
C PRO A 28 21.10 50.00 -24.10
N ALA A 29 20.33 48.98 -24.34
CA ALA A 29 20.12 48.42 -25.67
C ALA A 29 19.13 49.25 -26.45
N GLU A 30 19.50 49.59 -27.69
CA GLU A 30 18.72 50.29 -28.71
C GLU A 30 17.43 49.52 -29.03
N GLN A 31 16.35 50.28 -29.14
CA GLN A 31 15.00 49.82 -29.47
C GLN A 31 14.89 49.66 -31.03
N PRO A 32 14.56 48.50 -31.58
CA PRO A 32 14.30 48.37 -33.01
C PRO A 32 12.92 48.92 -33.36
N THR A 33 12.89 49.70 -34.42
CA THR A 33 11.76 50.32 -35.08
C THR A 33 10.74 49.30 -35.60
N ALA A 34 9.45 49.54 -35.36
CA ALA A 34 8.31 48.75 -35.82
C ALA A 34 8.22 48.63 -37.35
N ALA A 35 8.06 47.41 -37.83
CA ALA A 35 7.60 47.11 -39.19
C ALA A 35 6.07 46.79 -39.18
N PRO A 36 5.35 46.98 -40.28
CA PRO A 36 3.88 47.06 -40.31
C PRO A 36 3.21 45.70 -40.18
N ALA A 37 2.03 45.71 -39.54
CA ALA A 37 1.16 44.60 -39.24
C ALA A 37 0.77 43.76 -40.45
N GLY A 38 1.17 42.49 -40.46
CA GLY A 38 0.57 41.44 -41.25
C GLY A 38 -0.60 40.82 -40.47
N SER A 39 -1.74 40.64 -41.16
CA SER A 39 -2.93 39.99 -40.61
C SER A 39 -2.63 38.56 -40.17
N GLU A 40 -2.54 38.34 -38.88
CA GLU A 40 -2.51 36.98 -38.31
C GLU A 40 -3.95 36.46 -38.17
N THR A 41 -4.23 35.37 -38.87
CA THR A 41 -5.38 34.51 -38.65
C THR A 41 -5.34 34.00 -37.21
N PRO A 42 -6.47 34.03 -36.45
CA PRO A 42 -6.45 33.50 -35.11
C PRO A 42 -6.09 32.00 -35.11
N ALA A 43 -4.95 31.65 -34.53
CA ALA A 43 -4.66 30.26 -34.19
C ALA A 43 -5.76 29.80 -33.24
N ALA A 44 -6.39 28.66 -33.56
CA ALA A 44 -7.34 28.02 -32.71
C ALA A 44 -6.65 27.76 -31.34
N GLU A 45 -7.14 28.39 -30.29
CA GLU A 45 -6.76 28.10 -28.92
C GLU A 45 -7.07 26.61 -28.67
N THR A 46 -6.04 25.81 -28.55
CA THR A 46 -6.14 24.48 -27.95
C THR A 46 -6.73 24.71 -26.56
N PRO A 47 -7.85 24.07 -26.18
CA PRO A 47 -8.39 24.22 -24.85
C PRO A 47 -7.28 23.86 -23.86
N ALA A 48 -6.92 24.76 -22.95
CA ALA A 48 -6.12 24.43 -21.79
C ALA A 48 -6.84 23.27 -21.09
N ALA A 49 -6.15 22.13 -20.95
CA ALA A 49 -6.67 21.01 -20.19
C ALA A 49 -7.15 21.57 -18.85
N ALA A 50 -8.44 21.47 -18.60
CA ALA A 50 -9.04 21.81 -17.31
C ALA A 50 -8.20 21.10 -16.26
N ALA A 51 -7.81 21.81 -15.19
CA ALA A 51 -7.13 21.20 -14.05
C ALA A 51 -7.97 20.00 -13.63
N GLY A 52 -7.46 18.77 -13.85
CA GLY A 52 -8.24 17.56 -13.80
C GLY A 52 -8.84 17.36 -12.41
N THR A 53 -10.11 17.01 -12.37
CA THR A 53 -10.77 16.58 -11.15
C THR A 53 -10.04 15.34 -10.66
N SER A 54 -9.61 15.29 -9.39
CA SER A 54 -8.95 14.13 -8.80
C SER A 54 -9.77 13.52 -7.68
N LEU A 55 -9.61 12.23 -7.46
CA LEU A 55 -10.16 11.44 -6.36
C LEU A 55 -9.02 10.96 -5.48
N ILE A 56 -9.12 11.07 -4.16
CA ILE A 56 -8.12 10.55 -3.23
C ILE A 56 -8.55 9.15 -2.76
N LEU A 57 -7.77 8.14 -3.17
CA LEU A 57 -7.94 6.74 -2.74
C LEU A 57 -6.96 6.43 -1.62
N ALA A 58 -7.46 6.24 -0.39
CA ALA A 58 -6.67 5.70 0.70
C ALA A 58 -6.66 4.16 0.63
N THR A 59 -5.48 3.54 0.65
CA THR A 59 -5.34 2.09 0.57
C THR A 59 -4.14 1.58 1.36
N THR A 60 -3.85 0.28 1.28
CA THR A 60 -2.71 -0.32 1.97
C THR A 60 -1.46 -0.38 1.11
N THR A 61 -0.28 -0.40 1.76
CA THR A 61 1.00 -0.58 1.07
C THR A 61 1.03 -1.91 0.31
N SER A 62 0.49 -2.99 0.90
CA SER A 62 0.43 -4.29 0.22
C SER A 62 -0.48 -4.28 -1.03
N THR A 63 -1.58 -3.50 -1.03
CA THR A 63 -2.41 -3.31 -2.22
C THR A 63 -1.63 -2.57 -3.31
N GLN A 64 -0.90 -1.52 -2.95
CA GLN A 64 -0.04 -0.78 -3.90
C GLN A 64 1.09 -1.67 -4.43
N ASP A 65 1.80 -2.37 -3.54
CA ASP A 65 2.97 -3.20 -3.87
C ASP A 65 2.61 -4.40 -4.75
N SER A 66 1.34 -4.84 -4.76
CA SER A 66 0.88 -5.89 -5.66
C SER A 66 0.86 -5.49 -7.14
N GLY A 67 0.86 -4.19 -7.45
CA GLY A 67 0.78 -3.66 -8.81
C GLY A 67 -0.64 -3.64 -9.41
N LEU A 68 -1.66 -4.16 -8.70
CA LEU A 68 -3.03 -4.21 -9.22
C LEU A 68 -3.57 -2.83 -9.58
N LEU A 69 -3.40 -1.85 -8.69
CA LEU A 69 -3.92 -0.49 -8.93
C LEU A 69 -3.27 0.15 -10.16
N GLU A 70 -1.97 -0.05 -10.38
CA GLU A 70 -1.27 0.44 -11.58
C GLU A 70 -1.82 -0.17 -12.87
N ALA A 71 -2.29 -1.43 -12.79
CA ALA A 71 -2.85 -2.13 -13.94
C ALA A 71 -4.28 -1.69 -14.27
N ILE A 72 -5.14 -1.40 -13.27
CA ILE A 72 -6.57 -1.17 -13.50
C ILE A 72 -6.98 0.31 -13.50
N LEU A 73 -6.33 1.18 -12.70
CA LEU A 73 -6.72 2.60 -12.59
C LEU A 73 -6.70 3.39 -13.91
N PRO A 74 -5.79 3.12 -14.87
CA PRO A 74 -5.81 3.81 -16.16
C PRO A 74 -7.14 3.67 -16.93
N ASP A 75 -7.86 2.54 -16.75
CA ASP A 75 -9.19 2.33 -17.36
C ASP A 75 -10.23 3.28 -16.75
N PHE A 76 -10.28 3.40 -15.43
CA PHE A 76 -11.16 4.35 -14.75
C PHE A 76 -10.85 5.80 -15.14
N GLU A 77 -9.57 6.17 -15.13
CA GLU A 77 -9.12 7.53 -15.47
C GLU A 77 -9.47 7.90 -16.91
N ALA A 78 -9.31 6.97 -17.85
CA ALA A 78 -9.67 7.16 -19.25
C ALA A 78 -11.18 7.28 -19.46
N ALA A 79 -11.98 6.47 -18.74
CA ALA A 79 -13.43 6.47 -18.88
C ALA A 79 -14.10 7.67 -18.20
N SER A 80 -13.61 8.09 -17.03
CA SER A 80 -14.22 9.15 -16.22
C SER A 80 -13.63 10.54 -16.44
N GLY A 81 -12.37 10.63 -16.90
CA GLY A 81 -11.59 11.87 -16.92
C GLY A 81 -11.15 12.32 -15.51
N VAL A 82 -11.31 11.47 -14.49
CA VAL A 82 -10.93 11.73 -13.11
C VAL A 82 -9.62 11.03 -12.79
N LYS A 83 -8.63 11.77 -12.30
CA LYS A 83 -7.37 11.20 -11.84
C LYS A 83 -7.53 10.59 -10.45
N VAL A 84 -6.93 9.43 -10.19
CA VAL A 84 -6.91 8.80 -8.87
C VAL A 84 -5.56 9.05 -8.21
N ASP A 85 -5.57 9.81 -7.12
CA ASP A 85 -4.40 10.06 -6.28
C ASP A 85 -4.37 9.00 -5.16
N VAL A 86 -3.49 8.01 -5.30
CA VAL A 86 -3.39 6.88 -4.35
C VAL A 86 -2.51 7.25 -3.16
N VAL A 87 -3.03 7.05 -1.95
CA VAL A 87 -2.31 7.18 -0.68
C VAL A 87 -2.21 5.81 -0.03
N ALA A 88 -1.07 5.16 -0.19
CA ALA A 88 -0.81 3.82 0.33
C ALA A 88 -0.09 3.87 1.68
N VAL A 89 -0.76 3.37 2.73
CA VAL A 89 -0.28 3.37 4.12
C VAL A 89 -0.73 2.08 4.81
N GLY A 90 -0.47 1.90 6.11
CA GLY A 90 -1.04 0.77 6.86
C GLY A 90 -2.57 0.89 7.01
N THR A 91 -3.29 -0.23 7.17
CA THR A 91 -4.78 -0.27 7.23
C THR A 91 -5.35 0.74 8.23
N GLY A 92 -4.79 0.83 9.45
CA GLY A 92 -5.26 1.78 10.46
C GLY A 92 -5.11 3.23 10.00
N ALA A 93 -4.00 3.56 9.35
CA ALA A 93 -3.75 4.89 8.81
C ALA A 93 -4.64 5.20 7.60
N ALA A 94 -4.93 4.21 6.72
CA ALA A 94 -5.84 4.38 5.59
C ALA A 94 -7.27 4.69 6.05
N LEU A 95 -7.79 3.93 7.01
CA LEU A 95 -9.10 4.19 7.63
C LEU A 95 -9.11 5.57 8.31
N LYS A 96 -8.02 5.93 9.00
CA LYS A 96 -7.88 7.23 9.65
C LYS A 96 -7.90 8.40 8.67
N LEU A 97 -7.36 8.24 7.46
CA LEU A 97 -7.50 9.26 6.40
C LEU A 97 -8.96 9.50 6.03
N GLY A 98 -9.78 8.45 5.95
CA GLY A 98 -11.22 8.56 5.74
C GLY A 98 -11.92 9.24 6.92
N GLU A 99 -11.64 8.82 8.17
CA GLU A 99 -12.19 9.42 9.39
C GLU A 99 -11.88 10.92 9.50
N ASP A 100 -10.65 11.31 9.14
CA ASP A 100 -10.15 12.70 9.21
C ASP A 100 -10.52 13.52 7.96
N CYS A 101 -11.33 12.96 7.05
CA CYS A 101 -11.77 13.63 5.81
C CYS A 101 -10.59 13.99 4.85
N ASN A 102 -9.52 13.21 4.89
CA ASN A 102 -8.34 13.35 4.04
C ASN A 102 -8.30 12.34 2.88
N ALA A 103 -9.36 11.57 2.69
CA ALA A 103 -9.61 10.70 1.56
C ALA A 103 -11.06 10.88 1.06
N ASP A 104 -11.33 10.45 -0.17
CA ASP A 104 -12.67 10.40 -0.76
C ASP A 104 -13.22 8.96 -0.72
N VAL A 105 -12.34 7.96 -0.85
CA VAL A 105 -12.66 6.53 -0.85
C VAL A 105 -11.54 5.76 -0.15
N VAL A 106 -11.90 4.64 0.49
CA VAL A 106 -10.98 3.76 1.23
C VAL A 106 -11.12 2.34 0.69
N LEU A 107 -9.99 1.71 0.31
CA LEU A 107 -9.90 0.31 -0.14
C LEU A 107 -8.90 -0.43 0.73
N VAL A 108 -9.37 -1.35 1.57
CA VAL A 108 -8.54 -2.09 2.54
C VAL A 108 -8.97 -3.56 2.63
N HIS A 109 -8.28 -4.36 3.43
CA HIS A 109 -8.52 -5.80 3.57
C HIS A 109 -8.45 -6.26 5.04
N ALA A 110 -9.20 -5.60 5.90
CA ALA A 110 -9.32 -5.94 7.33
C ALA A 110 -10.78 -5.84 7.77
N ARG A 111 -11.58 -6.84 7.42
CA ARG A 111 -13.05 -6.87 7.55
C ARG A 111 -13.56 -6.34 8.88
N SER A 112 -12.98 -6.76 10.01
CA SER A 112 -13.44 -6.31 11.33
C SER A 112 -13.26 -4.81 11.55
N ARG A 113 -12.20 -4.22 10.96
CA ARG A 113 -11.94 -2.76 11.02
C ARG A 113 -12.85 -1.99 10.05
N GLU A 114 -13.14 -2.57 8.89
CA GLU A 114 -14.10 -2.02 7.92
C GLU A 114 -15.50 -1.97 8.54
N ASP A 115 -15.92 -3.06 9.20
CA ASP A 115 -17.21 -3.11 9.90
C ASP A 115 -17.27 -2.06 11.04
N ALA A 116 -16.18 -1.85 11.78
CA ALA A 116 -16.13 -0.79 12.80
C ALA A 116 -16.26 0.61 12.17
N TYR A 117 -15.51 0.89 11.07
CA TYR A 117 -15.59 2.14 10.33
C TYR A 117 -17.01 2.45 9.85
N MET A 118 -17.72 1.45 9.32
CA MET A 118 -19.11 1.58 8.88
C MET A 118 -20.07 1.76 10.07
N ASN A 119 -19.93 0.98 11.14
CA ASN A 119 -20.78 1.07 12.34
C ASN A 119 -20.64 2.42 13.05
N ASP A 120 -19.44 3.00 13.04
CA ASP A 120 -19.16 4.33 13.59
C ASP A 120 -19.63 5.46 12.67
N GLY A 121 -20.16 5.12 11.47
CA GLY A 121 -20.78 6.06 10.53
C GLY A 121 -19.77 6.90 9.75
N PHE A 122 -18.53 6.44 9.59
CA PHE A 122 -17.51 7.12 8.78
C PHE A 122 -17.70 6.87 7.28
N GLY A 123 -18.35 5.77 6.88
CA GLY A 123 -18.80 5.47 5.53
C GLY A 123 -20.32 5.29 5.46
N THR A 124 -20.88 5.36 4.26
CA THR A 124 -22.32 5.10 3.99
C THR A 124 -22.53 3.88 3.11
N ARG A 125 -21.51 3.48 2.35
CA ARG A 125 -21.51 2.32 1.47
C ARG A 125 -20.23 1.53 1.63
N ARG A 126 -20.35 0.20 1.72
CA ARG A 126 -19.27 -0.77 1.65
C ARG A 126 -19.61 -1.85 0.64
N GLU A 127 -18.67 -2.19 -0.23
CA GLU A 127 -18.79 -3.31 -1.16
C GLU A 127 -17.62 -4.27 -1.01
N ASP A 128 -17.89 -5.57 -1.22
CA ASP A 128 -16.86 -6.55 -1.44
C ASP A 128 -16.30 -6.37 -2.85
N VAL A 129 -14.97 -6.46 -3.01
CA VAL A 129 -14.29 -6.21 -4.29
C VAL A 129 -13.67 -7.48 -4.82
N MET A 130 -12.82 -8.08 -4.03
CA MET A 130 -12.00 -9.23 -4.39
C MET A 130 -11.45 -9.88 -3.14
N TYR A 131 -10.83 -11.04 -3.29
CA TYR A 131 -10.00 -11.62 -2.25
C TYR A 131 -8.73 -12.23 -2.82
N ASN A 132 -7.70 -12.30 -2.01
CA ASN A 132 -6.61 -13.25 -2.11
C ASN A 132 -6.49 -13.98 -0.78
N ASP A 133 -5.44 -14.73 -0.59
CA ASP A 133 -5.13 -15.36 0.68
C ASP A 133 -3.79 -14.84 1.24
N PHE A 134 -3.63 -15.06 2.51
CA PHE A 134 -2.32 -15.03 3.15
C PHE A 134 -1.65 -16.39 3.02
N VAL A 135 -0.32 -16.36 3.03
CA VAL A 135 0.53 -17.55 3.04
C VAL A 135 1.56 -17.40 4.16
N VAL A 136 1.89 -18.52 4.80
CA VAL A 136 3.07 -18.56 5.67
C VAL A 136 4.25 -18.94 4.80
N VAL A 137 5.23 -18.06 4.74
CA VAL A 137 6.46 -18.29 3.97
C VAL A 137 7.63 -18.48 4.92
N GLY A 138 8.61 -19.24 4.50
CA GLY A 138 9.78 -19.56 5.31
C GLY A 138 10.96 -20.04 4.47
N PRO A 139 12.10 -20.32 5.11
CA PRO A 139 13.28 -20.82 4.43
C PRO A 139 13.06 -22.25 3.91
N PRO A 140 13.59 -22.63 2.74
CA PRO A 140 13.43 -23.99 2.17
C PRO A 140 13.92 -25.12 3.06
N ALA A 141 14.75 -24.80 4.07
CA ALA A 141 15.22 -25.76 5.05
C ALA A 141 14.18 -26.17 6.10
N ASP A 142 13.13 -25.39 6.22
CA ASP A 142 11.98 -25.59 7.12
C ASP A 142 12.38 -26.05 8.53
N PRO A 143 13.13 -25.24 9.28
CA PRO A 143 13.65 -25.69 10.59
C PRO A 143 12.56 -26.01 11.63
N ALA A 144 11.36 -25.47 11.49
CA ALA A 144 10.21 -25.78 12.36
C ALA A 144 9.37 -26.95 11.85
N GLY A 145 9.63 -27.47 10.64
CA GLY A 145 8.91 -28.64 10.09
C GLY A 145 7.43 -28.38 9.81
N ILE A 146 7.08 -27.18 9.33
CA ILE A 146 5.69 -26.77 9.07
C ILE A 146 5.26 -26.96 7.62
N SER A 147 6.17 -27.33 6.74
CA SER A 147 5.92 -27.41 5.30
C SER A 147 4.80 -28.42 4.98
N GLY A 148 3.79 -27.94 4.23
CA GLY A 148 2.63 -28.73 3.86
C GLY A 148 1.58 -28.92 4.97
N MET A 149 1.71 -28.24 6.11
CA MET A 149 0.63 -28.18 7.10
C MET A 149 -0.58 -27.44 6.51
N THR A 150 -1.78 -27.89 6.87
CA THR A 150 -3.05 -27.31 6.40
C THR A 150 -3.72 -26.40 7.44
N SER A 151 -3.11 -26.25 8.59
CA SER A 151 -3.57 -25.37 9.68
C SER A 151 -2.49 -24.34 9.99
N ALA A 152 -2.78 -23.08 9.74
CA ALA A 152 -1.85 -21.98 10.04
C ALA A 152 -1.63 -21.79 11.54
N SER A 153 -2.67 -22.03 12.38
CA SER A 153 -2.54 -21.95 13.84
C SER A 153 -1.66 -23.06 14.40
N ASP A 154 -1.73 -24.29 13.84
CA ASP A 154 -0.84 -25.38 14.24
C ASP A 154 0.60 -25.09 13.81
N ALA A 155 0.80 -24.53 12.60
CA ALA A 155 2.10 -24.12 12.12
C ALA A 155 2.73 -23.04 13.03
N PHE A 156 1.94 -22.04 13.42
CA PHE A 156 2.39 -21.00 14.35
C PHE A 156 2.72 -21.59 15.72
N THR A 157 1.94 -22.57 16.19
CA THR A 157 2.25 -23.31 17.42
C THR A 157 3.61 -23.99 17.33
N GLN A 158 3.91 -24.62 16.19
CA GLN A 158 5.19 -25.31 15.98
C GLN A 158 6.36 -24.31 15.90
N ILE A 159 6.21 -23.21 15.17
CA ILE A 159 7.21 -22.13 15.10
C ILE A 159 7.56 -21.63 16.52
N ALA A 160 6.55 -21.37 17.34
CA ALA A 160 6.75 -20.91 18.71
C ALA A 160 7.40 -21.98 19.61
N ALA A 161 7.00 -23.27 19.48
CA ALA A 161 7.55 -24.36 20.25
C ALA A 161 9.05 -24.57 20.01
N ASP A 162 9.49 -24.39 18.77
CA ASP A 162 10.89 -24.50 18.36
C ASP A 162 11.67 -23.18 18.50
N ALA A 163 10.98 -22.09 18.90
CA ALA A 163 11.54 -20.74 18.91
C ALA A 163 12.22 -20.39 17.58
N ALA A 164 11.64 -20.87 16.47
CA ALA A 164 12.17 -20.59 15.13
C ALA A 164 11.96 -19.11 14.76
N PRO A 165 12.93 -18.45 14.12
CA PRO A 165 12.84 -17.02 13.81
C PRO A 165 11.57 -16.70 13.04
N PHE A 166 10.82 -15.68 13.50
CA PHE A 166 9.62 -15.16 12.85
C PHE A 166 9.69 -13.65 12.78
N ILE A 167 9.50 -13.10 11.57
CA ILE A 167 9.46 -11.65 11.34
C ILE A 167 8.01 -11.22 11.21
N SER A 168 7.55 -10.46 12.18
CA SER A 168 6.23 -9.79 12.15
C SER A 168 6.33 -8.42 11.48
N ARG A 169 5.29 -8.03 10.78
CA ARG A 169 5.19 -6.64 10.29
C ARG A 169 5.19 -5.62 11.43
N GLY A 170 4.46 -5.85 12.50
CA GLY A 170 4.46 -5.01 13.69
C GLY A 170 4.06 -3.55 13.46
N ASP A 171 3.30 -3.25 12.39
CA ASP A 171 3.02 -1.90 11.87
C ASP A 171 1.53 -1.54 11.83
N ASP A 172 0.69 -2.32 12.51
CA ASP A 172 -0.77 -2.16 12.53
C ASP A 172 -1.47 -2.28 11.15
N SER A 173 -0.81 -2.94 10.17
CA SER A 173 -1.38 -3.24 8.86
C SER A 173 -2.43 -4.35 8.90
N GLY A 174 -3.12 -4.57 7.78
CA GLY A 174 -4.01 -5.73 7.59
C GLY A 174 -3.29 -7.05 7.76
N THR A 175 -2.06 -7.19 7.24
CA THR A 175 -1.21 -8.37 7.43
C THR A 175 -0.86 -8.59 8.90
N HIS A 176 -0.47 -7.53 9.62
CA HIS A 176 -0.20 -7.62 11.06
C HIS A 176 -1.45 -8.00 11.86
N THR A 177 -2.60 -7.41 11.51
CA THR A 177 -3.90 -7.79 12.12
C THR A 177 -4.23 -9.27 11.87
N LYS A 178 -4.01 -9.77 10.65
CA LYS A 178 -4.20 -11.17 10.30
C LYS A 178 -3.24 -12.09 11.06
N GLU A 179 -1.97 -11.75 11.11
CA GLU A 179 -0.94 -12.47 11.87
C GLU A 179 -1.36 -12.63 13.34
N LEU A 180 -1.75 -11.53 14.00
CA LEU A 180 -2.21 -11.56 15.38
C LEU A 180 -3.44 -12.44 15.56
N SER A 181 -4.36 -12.50 14.59
CA SER A 181 -5.52 -13.39 14.63
C SER A 181 -5.13 -14.88 14.54
N VAL A 182 -4.06 -15.21 13.81
CA VAL A 182 -3.53 -16.58 13.73
C VAL A 182 -2.84 -16.96 15.04
N TRP A 183 -2.05 -16.05 15.64
CA TRP A 183 -1.47 -16.25 16.98
C TRP A 183 -2.54 -16.44 18.05
N GLU A 184 -3.61 -15.64 18.01
CA GLU A 184 -4.76 -15.79 18.93
C GLU A 184 -5.43 -17.16 18.76
N ALA A 185 -5.65 -17.62 17.52
CA ALA A 185 -6.21 -18.93 17.22
C ALA A 185 -5.29 -20.07 17.71
N ALA A 186 -3.97 -19.87 17.68
CA ALA A 186 -2.99 -20.79 18.29
C ALA A 186 -2.97 -20.73 19.82
N GLY A 187 -3.63 -19.75 20.45
CA GLY A 187 -3.61 -19.53 21.90
C GLY A 187 -2.25 -19.04 22.42
N ILE A 188 -1.46 -18.37 21.57
CA ILE A 188 -0.09 -17.94 21.85
C ILE A 188 -0.02 -16.42 21.76
N GLU A 189 0.62 -15.80 22.75
CA GLU A 189 1.09 -14.41 22.68
C GLU A 189 2.60 -14.45 22.36
N PRO A 190 3.02 -14.19 21.11
CA PRO A 190 4.39 -14.38 20.69
C PRO A 190 5.31 -13.36 21.37
N GLN A 191 6.43 -13.86 21.94
CA GLN A 191 7.40 -13.03 22.65
C GLN A 191 8.77 -13.70 22.70
N GLY A 192 9.81 -12.91 22.88
CA GLY A 192 11.19 -13.39 22.95
C GLY A 192 11.99 -13.08 21.69
N ASP A 193 13.26 -13.50 21.68
CA ASP A 193 14.22 -13.13 20.64
C ASP A 193 13.91 -13.75 19.26
N TRP A 194 13.09 -14.78 19.21
CA TRP A 194 12.68 -15.45 17.97
C TRP A 194 11.55 -14.69 17.24
N TYR A 195 10.81 -13.82 17.92
CA TYR A 195 9.71 -13.04 17.36
C TYR A 195 10.12 -11.58 17.20
N ILE A 196 10.37 -11.14 15.97
CA ILE A 196 10.93 -9.84 15.64
C ILE A 196 9.83 -8.97 15.04
N SER A 197 9.41 -7.94 15.76
CA SER A 197 8.49 -6.91 15.25
C SER A 197 9.28 -5.88 14.43
N ALA A 198 9.13 -5.90 13.10
CA ALA A 198 9.95 -5.11 12.18
C ALA A 198 9.50 -3.64 12.09
N GLY A 199 8.21 -3.35 12.25
CA GLY A 199 7.66 -2.00 12.04
C GLY A 199 7.79 -1.53 10.59
N GLN A 200 7.75 -2.45 9.60
CA GLN A 200 8.06 -2.20 8.21
C GLN A 200 6.95 -2.70 7.26
N GLY A 201 6.93 -2.19 6.00
CA GLY A 201 6.07 -2.71 4.94
C GLY A 201 6.42 -4.14 4.52
N MET A 202 5.48 -4.83 3.84
CA MET A 202 5.61 -6.27 3.55
C MET A 202 6.84 -6.62 2.72
N GLY A 203 7.19 -5.81 1.72
CA GLY A 203 8.38 -6.05 0.90
C GLY A 203 9.68 -6.05 1.73
N ALA A 204 9.83 -5.11 2.69
CA ALA A 204 10.97 -5.08 3.60
C ALA A 204 10.97 -6.28 4.55
N VAL A 205 9.80 -6.68 5.05
CA VAL A 205 9.65 -7.86 5.93
C VAL A 205 10.05 -9.14 5.20
N LEU A 206 9.62 -9.32 3.95
CA LEU A 206 10.04 -10.47 3.12
C LEU A 206 11.56 -10.50 2.91
N SER A 207 12.18 -9.33 2.65
CA SER A 207 13.65 -9.24 2.55
C SER A 207 14.34 -9.61 3.86
N MET A 208 13.82 -9.12 5.00
CA MET A 208 14.38 -9.48 6.32
C MET A 208 14.21 -10.96 6.64
N ALA A 209 13.05 -11.55 6.30
CA ALA A 209 12.79 -12.98 6.51
C ALA A 209 13.75 -13.84 5.66
N ASP A 210 13.98 -13.44 4.40
CA ASP A 210 14.91 -14.12 3.50
C ASP A 210 16.36 -14.06 4.02
N GLU A 211 16.84 -12.86 4.38
CA GLU A 211 18.18 -12.65 4.93
C GLU A 211 18.41 -13.42 6.25
N GLN A 212 17.39 -13.50 7.11
CA GLN A 212 17.49 -14.15 8.42
C GLN A 212 17.04 -15.61 8.42
N GLN A 213 16.64 -16.14 7.26
CA GLN A 213 16.08 -17.48 7.12
C GLN A 213 14.96 -17.73 8.13
N ALA A 214 14.02 -16.76 8.18
CA ALA A 214 12.94 -16.71 9.14
C ALA A 214 11.59 -16.96 8.46
N TYR A 215 10.58 -17.32 9.25
CA TYR A 215 9.20 -17.37 8.82
C TYR A 215 8.54 -15.99 8.86
N THR A 216 7.53 -15.79 8.04
CA THR A 216 6.63 -14.62 8.09
C THR A 216 5.29 -14.92 7.46
N LEU A 217 4.28 -14.10 7.78
CA LEU A 217 2.99 -14.10 7.09
C LEU A 217 3.01 -13.02 6.01
N SER A 218 2.61 -13.37 4.79
CA SER A 218 2.45 -12.42 3.69
C SER A 218 1.14 -12.65 2.97
N ASP A 219 0.53 -11.60 2.39
CA ASP A 219 -0.44 -11.83 1.33
C ASP A 219 0.28 -12.45 0.12
N ARG A 220 -0.44 -13.36 -0.58
CA ARG A 220 0.13 -14.12 -1.70
C ARG A 220 0.63 -13.21 -2.82
N ALA A 221 -0.11 -12.14 -3.14
CA ALA A 221 0.23 -11.27 -4.25
C ALA A 221 1.60 -10.57 -4.02
N THR A 222 1.81 -10.01 -2.84
CA THR A 222 3.10 -9.37 -2.50
C THR A 222 4.25 -10.39 -2.47
N TYR A 223 4.01 -11.60 -1.93
CA TYR A 223 5.01 -12.66 -1.96
C TYR A 223 5.38 -13.05 -3.40
N LEU A 224 4.39 -13.29 -4.28
CA LEU A 224 4.64 -13.66 -5.67
C LEU A 224 5.35 -12.55 -6.46
N ALA A 225 4.97 -11.29 -6.26
CA ALA A 225 5.71 -10.15 -6.83
C ALA A 225 7.17 -10.17 -6.38
N ARG A 226 7.43 -10.46 -5.10
CA ARG A 226 8.79 -10.57 -4.56
C ARG A 226 9.59 -11.74 -5.18
N THR A 227 8.96 -12.84 -5.58
CA THR A 227 9.67 -13.95 -6.24
C THR A 227 10.31 -13.54 -7.57
N LEU A 228 9.75 -12.56 -8.29
CA LEU A 228 10.32 -12.03 -9.52
C LEU A 228 11.61 -11.22 -9.28
N GLU A 229 11.75 -10.62 -8.11
CA GLU A 229 12.96 -9.91 -7.71
C GLU A 229 14.04 -10.83 -7.18
N GLY A 230 13.71 -12.08 -6.90
CA GLY A 230 14.57 -13.12 -6.35
C GLY A 230 14.46 -13.19 -4.83
N THR A 231 13.95 -14.30 -4.32
CA THR A 231 13.93 -14.68 -2.90
C THR A 231 14.07 -16.19 -2.81
N ASP A 232 14.71 -16.67 -1.75
CA ASP A 232 14.82 -18.10 -1.46
C ASP A 232 13.66 -18.62 -0.63
N LEU A 233 12.80 -17.71 -0.08
CA LEU A 233 11.62 -18.10 0.69
C LEU A 233 10.63 -18.92 -0.15
N VAL A 234 10.03 -19.92 0.47
CA VAL A 234 8.99 -20.76 -0.15
C VAL A 234 7.69 -20.69 0.66
N ILE A 235 6.56 -21.02 0.02
CA ILE A 235 5.29 -21.17 0.74
C ILE A 235 5.34 -22.46 1.55
N GLU A 236 5.20 -22.34 2.85
CA GLU A 236 5.18 -23.47 3.79
C GLU A 236 3.75 -23.90 4.14
N VAL A 237 2.84 -22.92 4.34
CA VAL A 237 1.44 -23.18 4.67
C VAL A 237 0.52 -22.28 3.86
N GLU A 238 -0.50 -22.88 3.25
CA GLU A 238 -1.53 -22.22 2.47
C GLU A 238 -2.88 -22.95 2.57
N GLY A 239 -3.95 -22.31 2.09
CA GLY A 239 -5.27 -22.94 1.93
C GLY A 239 -6.08 -23.08 3.22
N ASP A 240 -5.59 -22.61 4.38
CA ASP A 240 -6.38 -22.55 5.60
C ASP A 240 -7.44 -21.45 5.50
N PRO A 241 -8.72 -21.71 5.85
CA PRO A 241 -9.77 -20.69 5.86
C PRO A 241 -9.44 -19.43 6.68
N ILE A 242 -8.64 -19.55 7.76
CA ILE A 242 -8.21 -18.38 8.54
C ILE A 242 -7.32 -17.42 7.74
N LEU A 243 -6.69 -17.90 6.67
CA LEU A 243 -5.82 -17.12 5.79
C LEU A 243 -6.58 -16.36 4.69
N PHE A 244 -7.92 -16.47 4.61
CA PHE A 244 -8.74 -15.71 3.68
C PHE A 244 -8.59 -14.20 3.89
N ASN A 245 -8.38 -13.46 2.81
CA ASN A 245 -8.07 -12.03 2.81
C ASN A 245 -9.01 -11.25 1.88
N PRO A 246 -10.23 -10.92 2.33
CA PRO A 246 -11.19 -10.16 1.54
C PRO A 246 -10.84 -8.67 1.53
N TYR A 247 -11.04 -8.02 0.39
CA TYR A 247 -10.89 -6.58 0.17
C TYR A 247 -12.25 -5.91 0.12
N GLY A 248 -12.42 -4.85 0.90
CA GLY A 248 -13.60 -4.01 0.90
C GLY A 248 -13.29 -2.58 0.48
N VAL A 249 -14.19 -1.99 -0.32
CA VAL A 249 -14.16 -0.57 -0.68
C VAL A 249 -15.28 0.16 0.03
N MET A 250 -14.98 1.35 0.58
CA MET A 250 -15.92 2.20 1.33
C MET A 250 -15.82 3.64 0.85
N ASP A 251 -16.95 4.35 0.80
CA ASP A 251 -16.95 5.80 0.66
C ASP A 251 -16.57 6.48 1.97
N VAL A 252 -16.27 7.76 1.90
CA VAL A 252 -16.21 8.66 3.07
C VAL A 252 -17.54 9.37 3.20
N ASN A 253 -18.18 9.27 4.37
CA ASN A 253 -19.50 9.79 4.64
C ASN A 253 -19.58 11.31 4.42
N PRO A 254 -20.36 11.81 3.43
CA PRO A 254 -20.45 13.23 3.11
C PRO A 254 -21.12 14.06 4.21
N GLU A 255 -21.92 13.46 5.10
CA GLU A 255 -22.50 14.18 6.22
C GLU A 255 -21.46 14.55 7.28
N ARG A 256 -20.42 13.71 7.44
CA ARG A 256 -19.28 13.97 8.34
C ARG A 256 -18.18 14.76 7.65
N CYS A 257 -17.96 14.49 6.37
CA CYS A 257 -16.89 15.05 5.56
C CYS A 257 -17.45 15.78 4.33
N PRO A 258 -18.06 16.98 4.47
CA PRO A 258 -18.68 17.69 3.36
C PRO A 258 -17.73 18.08 2.22
N GLN A 259 -16.40 18.03 2.46
CA GLN A 259 -15.37 18.26 1.44
C GLN A 259 -15.01 17.02 0.64
N ALA A 260 -15.38 15.82 1.10
CA ALA A 260 -15.14 14.58 0.38
C ALA A 260 -15.96 14.59 -0.93
N LYS A 261 -15.34 14.11 -2.00
CA LYS A 261 -15.94 14.09 -3.34
C LYS A 261 -16.82 12.84 -3.49
N ASN A 262 -17.90 12.79 -2.72
CA ASN A 262 -18.74 11.59 -2.61
C ASN A 262 -19.29 11.11 -3.97
N ASP A 263 -19.71 12.02 -4.87
CA ASP A 263 -20.19 11.62 -6.20
C ASP A 263 -19.11 10.88 -7.01
N LEU A 264 -17.85 11.32 -6.90
CA LEU A 264 -16.72 10.65 -7.54
C LEU A 264 -16.36 9.34 -6.85
N ALA A 265 -16.44 9.28 -5.52
CA ALA A 265 -16.26 8.06 -4.74
C ALA A 265 -17.28 6.99 -5.14
N MET A 266 -18.56 7.36 -5.27
CA MET A 266 -19.61 6.44 -5.74
C MET A 266 -19.35 5.97 -7.16
N GLN A 267 -18.96 6.86 -8.08
CA GLN A 267 -18.59 6.48 -9.45
C GLN A 267 -17.39 5.50 -9.47
N PHE A 268 -16.40 5.74 -8.63
CA PHE A 268 -15.24 4.83 -8.49
C PHE A 268 -15.65 3.47 -7.94
N ILE A 269 -16.48 3.43 -6.89
CA ILE A 269 -16.99 2.19 -6.31
C ILE A 269 -17.80 1.42 -7.34
N ASP A 270 -18.74 2.06 -8.05
CA ASP A 270 -19.55 1.42 -9.09
C ASP A 270 -18.68 0.83 -10.22
N TRP A 271 -17.63 1.55 -10.65
CA TRP A 271 -16.67 1.03 -11.62
C TRP A 271 -15.91 -0.16 -11.06
N LEU A 272 -15.38 -0.07 -9.84
CA LEU A 272 -14.52 -1.11 -9.26
C LEU A 272 -15.26 -2.45 -9.08
N VAL A 273 -16.55 -2.40 -8.72
CA VAL A 273 -17.38 -3.60 -8.52
C VAL A 273 -18.09 -4.07 -9.80
N SER A 274 -17.93 -3.36 -10.93
CA SER A 274 -18.54 -3.73 -12.21
C SER A 274 -17.92 -4.98 -12.80
N VAL A 275 -18.69 -5.78 -13.55
CA VAL A 275 -18.20 -7.00 -14.19
C VAL A 275 -16.96 -6.75 -15.06
N PRO A 276 -16.88 -5.69 -15.91
CA PRO A 276 -15.68 -5.45 -16.70
C PRO A 276 -14.40 -5.24 -15.86
N THR A 277 -14.49 -4.50 -14.76
CA THR A 277 -13.34 -4.29 -13.87
C THR A 277 -12.98 -5.57 -13.12
N GLN A 278 -13.98 -6.35 -12.72
CA GLN A 278 -13.77 -7.66 -12.08
C GLN A 278 -13.10 -8.65 -13.02
N GLU A 279 -13.38 -8.60 -14.35
CA GLU A 279 -12.64 -9.37 -15.37
C GLU A 279 -11.16 -8.97 -15.43
N MET A 280 -10.84 -7.67 -15.32
CA MET A 280 -9.45 -7.21 -15.23
C MET A 280 -8.75 -7.75 -13.98
N ILE A 281 -9.44 -7.74 -12.83
CA ILE A 281 -8.94 -8.30 -11.57
C ILE A 281 -8.69 -9.82 -11.72
N ALA A 282 -9.62 -10.57 -12.32
CA ALA A 282 -9.49 -12.00 -12.57
C ALA A 282 -8.30 -12.34 -13.49
N GLY A 283 -7.97 -11.45 -14.42
CA GLY A 283 -6.85 -11.63 -15.36
C GLY A 283 -5.50 -11.20 -14.81
N PHE A 284 -5.48 -10.45 -13.69
CA PHE A 284 -4.26 -9.87 -13.16
C PHE A 284 -3.30 -10.93 -12.63
N GLY A 285 -2.05 -10.89 -13.09
CA GLY A 285 -0.99 -11.83 -12.69
C GLY A 285 -0.92 -13.10 -13.52
N GLN A 286 -1.94 -13.44 -14.32
CA GLN A 286 -1.95 -14.70 -15.08
C GLN A 286 -0.78 -14.84 -16.06
N GLN A 287 -0.33 -13.77 -16.68
CA GLN A 287 0.79 -13.82 -17.63
C GLN A 287 2.13 -14.00 -16.93
N GLU A 288 2.30 -13.41 -15.73
CA GLU A 288 3.56 -13.41 -15.00
C GLU A 288 3.71 -14.64 -14.11
N PHE A 289 2.63 -15.05 -13.44
CA PHE A 289 2.66 -16.10 -12.42
C PHE A 289 1.93 -17.38 -12.82
N GLY A 290 1.29 -17.41 -14.02
CA GLY A 290 0.48 -18.55 -14.46
C GLY A 290 -0.84 -18.73 -13.70
N GLN A 291 -1.16 -17.79 -12.81
CA GLN A 291 -2.39 -17.75 -12.00
C GLN A 291 -2.81 -16.31 -11.72
N SER A 292 -4.10 -16.11 -11.44
CA SER A 292 -4.58 -14.81 -10.96
C SER A 292 -4.06 -14.54 -9.55
N LEU A 293 -3.67 -13.29 -9.27
CA LEU A 293 -3.27 -12.87 -7.92
C LEU A 293 -4.46 -12.54 -7.03
N PHE A 294 -5.62 -12.25 -7.63
CA PHE A 294 -6.86 -11.90 -6.92
C PHE A 294 -8.05 -12.65 -7.54
N THR A 295 -8.97 -13.04 -6.71
CA THR A 295 -10.26 -13.58 -7.13
C THR A 295 -11.31 -12.49 -6.97
N PRO A 296 -12.05 -12.12 -8.04
CA PRO A 296 -13.17 -11.20 -7.96
C PRO A 296 -14.24 -11.66 -6.98
N ASP A 297 -14.86 -10.72 -6.25
CA ASP A 297 -15.87 -11.04 -5.23
C ASP A 297 -16.99 -9.98 -5.12
N SER A 298 -17.16 -9.14 -6.15
CA SER A 298 -18.29 -8.20 -6.13
C SER A 298 -19.63 -8.94 -6.30
N ALA A 299 -20.71 -8.36 -5.76
CA ALA A 299 -22.05 -8.91 -5.91
C ALA A 299 -22.43 -9.10 -7.40
N ALA A 300 -22.09 -8.12 -8.25
CA ALA A 300 -22.33 -8.19 -9.69
C ALA A 300 -21.56 -9.31 -10.37
N TRP A 301 -20.30 -9.53 -9.95
CA TRP A 301 -19.49 -10.64 -10.44
C TRP A 301 -20.09 -11.99 -10.06
N ASN A 302 -20.44 -12.16 -8.79
CA ASN A 302 -20.98 -13.42 -8.26
C ASN A 302 -22.34 -13.76 -8.89
N GLU A 303 -23.17 -12.75 -9.23
CA GLU A 303 -24.41 -12.95 -9.98
C GLU A 303 -24.14 -13.40 -11.43
N ALA A 304 -23.11 -12.86 -12.07
CA ALA A 304 -22.77 -13.18 -13.45
C ALA A 304 -22.01 -14.53 -13.59
N HIS A 305 -21.39 -15.03 -12.51
CA HIS A 305 -20.56 -16.26 -12.48
C HIS A 305 -20.97 -17.16 -11.31
N PRO A 306 -22.21 -17.72 -11.31
CA PRO A 306 -22.81 -18.51 -10.22
C PRO A 306 -22.12 -19.86 -9.97
#